data_65da4b23f7b377fcdfae223914ba20fd
#
_entry.id   65da4b23f7b377fcdfae223914ba20fd
#
_cell.length_a   1.000
_cell.length_b   1.000
_cell.length_c   1.000
_cell.angle_alpha   90.00
_cell.angle_beta   90.00
_cell.angle_gamma   90.00
#
_symmetry.space_group_name_H-M   'P 1'
#
loop_
_entity.id
_entity.type
_entity.pdbx_description
1 polymer ?
#
loop_
_entity_poly.entity_id
_entity_poly.type
_entity_poly.pdbx_seq_one_letter_code
_entity_poly.pdbx_strand_id
1 'polypeptide(L)'
;TEEKFEELKPYIRISDSFVPKPKMRKSESPKTSWKSEKKDTFQRQFKYPEGTLVAVNGSDTTELKKIPGIGSGISKMIVAYRERLGGFYSLEQLAEVKFVTPELLEWFTLDEVEVRKLSINKASLEELRAHPYINYYQAKVMVEHRRKKGKITSLSQLSLYEEFTEKDLQRIFPYISFD
;
A
#
# COMPACT_ATOMS: atom_id res chain seq x y z
N THR A 1 42.16 12.25 -15.22
CA THR A 1 43.35 13.05 -15.42
C THR A 1 44.18 12.39 -16.51
N GLU A 2 44.82 13.18 -17.35
CA GLU A 2 45.61 12.69 -18.51
C GLU A 2 46.69 11.70 -18.11
N GLU A 3 47.33 11.87 -16.98
CA GLU A 3 48.38 10.95 -16.47
C GLU A 3 47.90 9.51 -16.34
N LYS A 4 46.72 9.26 -15.83
CA LYS A 4 46.15 7.89 -15.72
C LYS A 4 45.80 7.29 -17.08
N PHE A 5 45.49 8.14 -18.06
CA PHE A 5 45.21 7.67 -19.41
C PHE A 5 46.46 7.24 -20.13
N GLU A 6 47.57 7.98 -20.00
CA GLU A 6 48.86 7.60 -20.59
C GLU A 6 49.42 6.31 -19.96
N GLU A 7 49.23 6.11 -18.65
CA GLU A 7 49.61 4.89 -17.95
C GLU A 7 48.87 3.65 -18.44
N LEU A 8 47.59 3.80 -18.80
CA LEU A 8 46.73 2.70 -19.25
C LEU A 8 46.79 2.45 -20.76
N LYS A 9 47.26 3.38 -21.54
CA LYS A 9 47.33 3.35 -23.00
C LYS A 9 48.04 2.08 -23.57
N PRO A 10 49.14 1.55 -22.97
CA PRO A 10 49.80 0.32 -23.45
C PRO A 10 48.92 -0.93 -23.26
N TYR A 11 47.96 -0.90 -22.35
CA TYR A 11 47.08 -2.03 -22.04
C TYR A 11 45.75 -1.99 -22.78
N ILE A 12 45.43 -0.89 -23.47
CA ILE A 12 44.21 -0.72 -24.24
C ILE A 12 44.50 -1.10 -25.70
N ARG A 13 44.06 -2.28 -26.11
CA ARG A 13 44.03 -2.66 -27.53
C ARG A 13 42.68 -2.38 -28.12
N ILE A 14 42.57 -1.35 -28.96
CA ILE A 14 41.39 -1.11 -29.78
C ILE A 14 41.46 -2.06 -30.95
N SER A 15 40.50 -2.96 -31.09
CA SER A 15 40.38 -3.86 -32.22
C SER A 15 40.11 -3.06 -33.49
N ASP A 16 40.89 -3.28 -34.54
CA ASP A 16 40.63 -2.65 -35.86
C ASP A 16 39.28 -3.05 -36.50
N SER A 17 38.58 -3.98 -35.87
CA SER A 17 37.24 -4.39 -36.29
C SER A 17 36.10 -3.52 -35.75
N PHE A 18 36.39 -2.42 -35.03
CA PHE A 18 35.34 -1.48 -34.64
C PHE A 18 34.87 -0.66 -35.84
N VAL A 19 33.93 -1.21 -36.59
CA VAL A 19 33.18 -0.47 -37.60
C VAL A 19 32.08 0.32 -36.85
N PRO A 20 32.17 1.66 -36.79
CA PRO A 20 31.12 2.42 -36.16
C PRO A 20 29.82 2.17 -36.95
N LYS A 21 28.78 1.70 -36.26
CA LYS A 21 27.45 1.53 -36.87
C LYS A 21 27.07 2.81 -37.59
N PRO A 22 26.70 2.77 -38.89
CA PRO A 22 26.30 3.95 -39.60
C PRO A 22 25.15 4.60 -38.81
N LYS A 23 25.30 5.90 -38.51
CA LYS A 23 24.18 6.66 -37.92
C LYS A 23 22.99 6.46 -38.84
N MET A 24 21.99 5.72 -38.38
CA MET A 24 20.73 5.60 -39.11
C MET A 24 20.26 7.01 -39.41
N ARG A 25 20.30 7.42 -40.69
CA ARG A 25 19.59 8.60 -41.12
C ARG A 25 18.16 8.38 -40.66
N LYS A 26 17.70 9.29 -39.77
CA LYS A 26 16.27 9.36 -39.47
C LYS A 26 15.59 9.48 -40.82
N SER A 27 14.94 8.41 -41.28
CA SER A 27 14.02 8.47 -42.39
C SER A 27 13.03 9.57 -42.00
N GLU A 28 12.97 10.62 -42.79
CA GLU A 28 11.88 11.57 -42.68
C GLU A 28 10.61 10.77 -43.03
N SER A 29 9.99 10.20 -42.01
CA SER A 29 8.64 9.74 -42.12
C SER A 29 7.80 10.92 -42.56
N PRO A 30 6.91 10.75 -43.55
CA PRO A 30 6.06 11.84 -43.99
C PRO A 30 5.35 12.39 -42.77
N LYS A 31 5.43 13.72 -42.60
CA LYS A 31 4.68 14.44 -41.56
C LYS A 31 3.19 14.31 -41.89
N THR A 32 2.63 13.10 -41.70
CA THR A 32 1.21 12.99 -41.51
C THR A 32 0.90 13.80 -40.29
N SER A 33 0.32 14.96 -40.50
CA SER A 33 -0.23 15.79 -39.47
C SER A 33 -1.34 15.00 -38.79
N TRP A 34 -0.96 14.16 -37.83
CA TRP A 34 -1.90 13.71 -36.84
C TRP A 34 -2.26 14.97 -36.04
N LYS A 35 -3.23 15.73 -36.55
CA LYS A 35 -4.04 16.55 -35.69
C LYS A 35 -4.60 15.55 -34.67
N SER A 36 -3.84 15.30 -33.60
CA SER A 36 -4.41 14.78 -32.38
C SER A 36 -5.46 15.83 -32.02
N GLU A 37 -6.69 15.59 -32.41
CA GLU A 37 -7.80 16.13 -31.66
C GLU A 37 -7.52 15.66 -30.23
N LYS A 38 -6.86 16.50 -29.48
CA LYS A 38 -6.86 16.40 -28.03
C LYS A 38 -8.34 16.46 -27.70
N LYS A 39 -8.97 15.32 -27.60
CA LYS A 39 -10.19 15.18 -26.83
C LYS A 39 -9.76 15.60 -25.43
N ASP A 40 -9.94 16.88 -25.14
CA ASP A 40 -9.96 17.42 -23.80
C ASP A 40 -11.17 16.82 -23.07
N THR A 41 -11.14 15.50 -22.93
CA THR A 41 -12.02 14.78 -22.01
C THR A 41 -11.34 14.68 -20.64
N PHE A 42 -10.70 15.75 -20.21
CA PHE A 42 -10.52 15.97 -18.80
C PHE A 42 -11.89 16.42 -18.27
N GLN A 43 -12.80 15.46 -18.14
CA GLN A 43 -13.98 15.67 -17.31
C GLN A 43 -13.43 16.02 -15.94
N ARG A 44 -13.55 17.31 -15.57
CA ARG A 44 -13.26 17.74 -14.21
C ARG A 44 -14.11 16.88 -13.29
N GLN A 45 -13.46 15.94 -12.59
CA GLN A 45 -14.18 15.10 -11.65
C GLN A 45 -14.82 16.02 -10.62
N PHE A 46 -16.12 15.85 -10.42
CA PHE A 46 -16.85 16.57 -9.38
C PHE A 46 -16.12 16.36 -8.05
N LYS A 47 -15.87 17.44 -7.35
CA LYS A 47 -15.27 17.44 -6.01
C LYS A 47 -16.30 17.85 -4.99
N TYR A 48 -16.28 17.21 -3.84
CA TYR A 48 -17.15 17.57 -2.74
C TYR A 48 -16.84 18.97 -2.21
N PRO A 49 -17.88 19.74 -1.79
CA PRO A 49 -17.67 20.98 -1.07
C PRO A 49 -17.10 20.72 0.33
N GLU A 50 -16.45 21.74 0.89
CA GLU A 50 -15.96 21.68 2.27
C GLU A 50 -17.09 21.37 3.26
N GLY A 51 -16.76 20.57 4.29
CA GLY A 51 -17.73 20.11 5.28
C GLY A 51 -18.49 18.84 4.88
N THR A 52 -18.25 18.27 3.69
CA THR A 52 -18.83 16.98 3.33
C THR A 52 -18.09 15.85 4.04
N LEU A 53 -18.83 15.03 4.80
CA LEU A 53 -18.27 13.85 5.46
C LEU A 53 -18.53 12.60 4.61
N VAL A 54 -17.52 11.78 4.45
CA VAL A 54 -17.54 10.56 3.65
C VAL A 54 -17.28 9.36 4.56
N ALA A 55 -18.17 8.38 4.56
CA ALA A 55 -18.02 7.16 5.35
C ALA A 55 -16.82 6.32 4.85
N VAL A 56 -15.80 6.14 5.70
CA VAL A 56 -14.53 5.54 5.27
C VAL A 56 -14.67 4.05 4.94
N ASN A 57 -15.52 3.32 5.67
CA ASN A 57 -15.70 1.88 5.47
C ASN A 57 -16.66 1.56 4.32
N GLY A 58 -17.65 2.44 4.05
CA GLY A 58 -18.64 2.23 3.00
C GLY A 58 -18.22 2.74 1.62
N SER A 59 -17.32 3.73 1.55
CA SER A 59 -16.99 4.41 0.29
C SER A 59 -16.14 3.57 -0.66
N ASP A 60 -16.40 3.70 -1.94
CA ASP A 60 -15.58 3.13 -3.02
C ASP A 60 -14.48 4.11 -3.50
N THR A 61 -13.63 3.65 -4.42
CA THR A 61 -12.58 4.49 -5.01
C THR A 61 -13.14 5.66 -5.81
N THR A 62 -14.39 5.60 -6.27
CA THR A 62 -15.02 6.64 -7.07
C THR A 62 -15.50 7.78 -6.16
N GLU A 63 -16.07 7.44 -5.02
CA GLU A 63 -16.46 8.39 -3.99
C GLU A 63 -15.27 9.05 -3.34
N LEU A 64 -14.29 8.26 -2.93
CA LEU A 64 -13.04 8.77 -2.34
C LEU A 64 -12.33 9.79 -3.24
N LYS A 65 -12.34 9.57 -4.56
CA LYS A 65 -11.76 10.54 -5.52
C LYS A 65 -12.48 11.87 -5.58
N LYS A 66 -13.71 11.98 -5.09
CA LYS A 66 -14.43 13.25 -5.02
C LYS A 66 -13.92 14.15 -3.89
N ILE A 67 -13.21 13.60 -2.91
CA ILE A 67 -12.57 14.38 -1.85
C ILE A 67 -11.39 15.18 -2.45
N PRO A 68 -11.32 16.52 -2.20
CA PRO A 68 -10.16 17.32 -2.58
C PRO A 68 -8.85 16.72 -2.01
N GLY A 69 -7.79 16.68 -2.81
CA GLY A 69 -6.52 16.06 -2.41
C GLY A 69 -6.43 14.55 -2.62
N ILE A 70 -7.55 13.84 -2.77
CA ILE A 70 -7.55 12.39 -3.02
C ILE A 70 -7.64 12.10 -4.52
N GLY A 71 -6.60 11.49 -5.06
CA GLY A 71 -6.54 10.99 -6.42
C GLY A 71 -6.69 9.47 -6.50
N SER A 72 -6.58 8.91 -7.72
CA SER A 72 -6.71 7.46 -7.95
C SER A 72 -5.70 6.61 -7.18
N GLY A 73 -4.49 7.14 -6.91
CA GLY A 73 -3.48 6.41 -6.13
C GLY A 73 -3.88 6.28 -4.67
N ILE A 74 -4.21 7.41 -4.03
CA ILE A 74 -4.57 7.45 -2.60
C ILE A 74 -5.86 6.67 -2.35
N SER A 75 -6.90 6.85 -3.20
CA SER A 75 -8.16 6.11 -3.04
C SER A 75 -7.98 4.59 -3.10
N LYS A 76 -7.12 4.09 -4.01
CA LYS A 76 -6.79 2.66 -4.07
C LYS A 76 -6.03 2.19 -2.84
N MET A 77 -5.11 3.01 -2.31
CA MET A 77 -4.37 2.65 -1.09
C MET A 77 -5.28 2.60 0.13
N ILE A 78 -6.24 3.53 0.27
CA ILE A 78 -7.21 3.52 1.36
C ILE A 78 -8.05 2.24 1.30
N VAL A 79 -8.61 1.91 0.12
CA VAL A 79 -9.43 0.70 -0.05
C VAL A 79 -8.62 -0.56 0.20
N ALA A 80 -7.42 -0.68 -0.37
CA ALA A 80 -6.56 -1.84 -0.16
C ALA A 80 -6.14 -2.02 1.31
N TYR A 81 -5.87 -0.92 2.01
CA TYR A 81 -5.54 -0.96 3.43
C TYR A 81 -6.75 -1.38 4.27
N ARG A 82 -7.93 -0.81 3.99
CA ARG A 82 -9.21 -1.20 4.59
C ARG A 82 -9.51 -2.68 4.44
N GLU A 83 -9.33 -3.23 3.24
CA GLU A 83 -9.57 -4.65 2.96
C GLU A 83 -8.64 -5.56 3.77
N ARG A 84 -7.37 -5.20 3.88
CA ARG A 84 -6.38 -5.95 4.66
C ARG A 84 -6.65 -5.85 6.17
N LEU A 85 -7.10 -4.68 6.62
CA LEU A 85 -7.40 -4.42 8.02
C LEU A 85 -8.70 -5.12 8.46
N GLY A 86 -9.63 -5.31 7.53
CA GLY A 86 -10.98 -5.79 7.81
C GLY A 86 -12.00 -4.69 8.06
N GLY A 87 -11.61 -3.44 7.82
CA GLY A 87 -12.36 -2.21 8.10
C GLY A 87 -11.61 -1.30 9.07
N PHE A 88 -11.84 0.00 9.01
CA PHE A 88 -11.29 0.95 9.97
C PHE A 88 -12.13 0.93 11.26
N TYR A 89 -11.47 0.73 12.38
CA TYR A 89 -12.08 0.81 13.71
C TYR A 89 -12.03 2.23 14.29
N SER A 90 -11.04 3.02 13.86
CA SER A 90 -10.92 4.42 14.23
C SER A 90 -10.36 5.25 13.05
N LEU A 91 -10.66 6.55 13.02
CA LEU A 91 -10.19 7.44 11.94
C LEU A 91 -8.68 7.67 11.96
N GLU A 92 -8.04 7.57 13.13
CA GLU A 92 -6.59 7.71 13.26
C GLU A 92 -5.82 6.68 12.43
N GLN A 93 -6.42 5.52 12.17
CA GLN A 93 -5.82 4.47 11.34
C GLN A 93 -5.66 4.89 9.88
N LEU A 94 -6.44 5.86 9.40
CA LEU A 94 -6.26 6.44 8.07
C LEU A 94 -4.90 7.13 7.92
N ALA A 95 -4.35 7.69 9.00
CA ALA A 95 -3.02 8.31 8.99
C ALA A 95 -1.89 7.30 8.74
N GLU A 96 -2.16 5.99 8.89
CA GLU A 96 -1.21 4.93 8.55
C GLU A 96 -1.14 4.67 7.03
N VAL A 97 -2.14 5.15 6.28
CA VAL A 97 -2.15 5.02 4.83
C VAL A 97 -1.26 6.10 4.22
N LYS A 98 -0.29 5.67 3.42
CA LYS A 98 0.67 6.57 2.79
C LYS A 98 -0.03 7.69 2.01
N PHE A 99 0.45 8.92 2.19
CA PHE A 99 -0.06 10.16 1.58
C PHE A 99 -1.43 10.64 2.11
N VAL A 100 -2.00 10.01 3.11
CA VAL A 100 -3.14 10.59 3.84
C VAL A 100 -2.56 11.54 4.89
N THR A 101 -2.93 12.82 4.79
CA THR A 101 -2.49 13.87 5.71
C THR A 101 -3.56 14.14 6.77
N PRO A 102 -3.23 14.76 7.91
CA PRO A 102 -4.20 15.09 8.95
C PRO A 102 -5.40 15.89 8.44
N GLU A 103 -5.18 16.81 7.51
CA GLU A 103 -6.23 17.64 6.91
C GLU A 103 -7.26 16.80 6.13
N LEU A 104 -6.80 15.66 5.57
CA LEU A 104 -7.69 14.75 4.87
C LEU A 104 -8.60 13.97 5.83
N LEU A 105 -8.22 13.82 7.10
CA LEU A 105 -9.05 13.11 8.07
C LEU A 105 -10.36 13.84 8.35
N GLU A 106 -10.40 15.16 8.21
CA GLU A 106 -11.60 15.98 8.41
C GLU A 106 -12.72 15.68 7.40
N TRP A 107 -12.39 15.02 6.28
CA TRP A 107 -13.34 14.61 5.26
C TRP A 107 -14.02 13.27 5.55
N PHE A 108 -13.58 12.58 6.59
CA PHE A 108 -14.05 11.24 6.86
C PHE A 108 -14.91 11.15 8.12
N THR A 109 -15.86 10.26 8.05
CA THR A 109 -16.59 9.77 9.22
C THR A 109 -16.47 8.26 9.31
N LEU A 110 -16.55 7.75 10.53
CA LEU A 110 -16.63 6.32 10.79
C LEU A 110 -18.11 5.92 10.71
N ASP A 111 -18.42 5.00 9.82
CA ASP A 111 -19.72 4.37 9.74
C ASP A 111 -19.83 3.24 10.78
N GLU A 112 -21.04 2.92 11.21
CA GLU A 112 -21.34 1.84 12.17
C GLU A 112 -21.18 0.44 11.54
N VAL A 113 -20.18 0.25 10.70
CA VAL A 113 -19.89 -1.04 10.08
C VAL A 113 -18.99 -1.85 11.02
N GLU A 114 -19.45 -3.03 11.38
CA GLU A 114 -18.60 -3.95 12.12
C GLU A 114 -17.36 -4.33 11.33
N VAL A 115 -16.21 -4.18 11.96
CA VAL A 115 -14.94 -4.64 11.37
C VAL A 115 -14.95 -6.16 11.24
N ARG A 116 -14.48 -6.66 10.09
CA ARG A 116 -14.36 -8.10 9.86
C ARG A 116 -13.30 -8.69 10.79
N LYS A 117 -13.72 -9.57 11.68
CA LYS A 117 -12.80 -10.22 12.62
C LYS A 117 -12.10 -11.43 11.98
N LEU A 118 -10.84 -11.58 12.33
CA LEU A 118 -9.98 -12.68 11.94
C LEU A 118 -9.99 -13.73 13.06
N SER A 119 -10.44 -14.97 12.76
CA SER A 119 -10.40 -16.04 13.74
C SER A 119 -8.95 -16.52 13.95
N ILE A 120 -8.36 -16.16 15.09
CA ILE A 120 -6.96 -16.52 15.39
C ILE A 120 -6.77 -18.03 15.63
N ASN A 121 -7.84 -18.77 15.83
CA ASN A 121 -7.79 -20.22 16.00
C ASN A 121 -7.94 -21.01 14.71
N LYS A 122 -8.50 -20.41 13.65
CA LYS A 122 -8.75 -21.08 12.36
C LYS A 122 -7.81 -20.57 11.25
N ALA A 123 -7.50 -19.27 11.28
CA ALA A 123 -6.71 -18.64 10.23
C ALA A 123 -5.34 -19.30 10.03
N SER A 124 -4.92 -19.43 8.80
CA SER A 124 -3.58 -19.88 8.42
C SER A 124 -2.52 -18.84 8.81
N LEU A 125 -1.26 -19.24 8.78
CA LEU A 125 -0.14 -18.31 9.01
C LEU A 125 -0.15 -17.17 8.01
N GLU A 126 -0.48 -17.45 6.75
CA GLU A 126 -0.51 -16.46 5.67
C GLU A 126 -1.68 -15.46 5.86
N GLU A 127 -2.86 -15.95 6.28
CA GLU A 127 -4.00 -15.09 6.58
C GLU A 127 -3.73 -14.19 7.79
N LEU A 128 -3.13 -14.72 8.85
CA LEU A 128 -2.72 -13.92 10.01
C LEU A 128 -1.72 -12.83 9.61
N ARG A 129 -0.70 -13.18 8.85
CA ARG A 129 0.35 -12.29 8.38
C ARG A 129 -0.15 -11.24 7.38
N ALA A 130 -1.25 -11.51 6.67
CA ALA A 130 -1.85 -10.54 5.74
C ALA A 130 -2.44 -9.33 6.46
N HIS A 131 -2.80 -9.47 7.74
CA HIS A 131 -3.31 -8.37 8.55
C HIS A 131 -2.21 -7.34 8.88
N PRO A 132 -2.45 -6.01 8.70
CA PRO A 132 -1.41 -4.98 8.87
C PRO A 132 -0.75 -4.95 10.25
N TYR A 133 -1.46 -5.38 11.29
CA TYR A 133 -0.99 -5.34 12.67
C TYR A 133 -0.39 -6.66 13.17
N ILE A 134 -0.28 -7.66 12.30
CA ILE A 134 0.30 -8.95 12.67
C ILE A 134 1.53 -9.22 11.80
N ASN A 135 2.70 -9.21 12.41
CA ASN A 135 3.92 -9.56 11.71
C ASN A 135 4.12 -11.08 11.63
N TYR A 136 5.13 -11.50 10.86
CA TYR A 136 5.42 -12.93 10.65
C TYR A 136 5.69 -13.68 11.96
N TYR A 137 6.46 -13.10 12.88
CA TYR A 137 6.83 -13.76 14.14
C TYR A 137 5.61 -13.90 15.03
N GLN A 138 4.78 -12.89 15.13
CA GLN A 138 3.51 -12.92 15.86
C GLN A 138 2.56 -13.99 15.29
N ALA A 139 2.39 -14.03 13.96
CA ALA A 139 1.58 -15.07 13.31
C ALA A 139 2.12 -16.47 13.60
N LYS A 140 3.44 -16.65 13.53
CA LYS A 140 4.12 -17.91 13.84
C LYS A 140 3.85 -18.35 15.28
N VAL A 141 4.00 -17.45 16.24
CA VAL A 141 3.72 -17.71 17.65
C VAL A 141 2.26 -18.14 17.87
N MET A 142 1.28 -17.46 17.25
CA MET A 142 -0.13 -17.84 17.32
C MET A 142 -0.34 -19.28 16.81
N VAL A 143 0.22 -19.61 15.65
CA VAL A 143 0.11 -20.96 15.06
C VAL A 143 0.80 -22.02 15.93
N GLU A 144 1.98 -21.74 16.45
CA GLU A 144 2.69 -22.67 17.33
C GLU A 144 2.00 -22.84 18.68
N HIS A 145 1.43 -21.77 19.25
CA HIS A 145 0.64 -21.87 20.47
C HIS A 145 -0.52 -22.83 20.28
N ARG A 146 -1.31 -22.66 19.19
CA ARG A 146 -2.44 -23.54 18.89
C ARG A 146 -2.01 -25.01 18.79
N ARG A 147 -0.87 -25.27 18.16
CA ARG A 147 -0.35 -26.63 17.96
C ARG A 147 0.11 -27.27 19.27
N LYS A 148 0.77 -26.46 20.15
CA LYS A 148 1.41 -27.01 21.37
C LYS A 148 0.53 -26.96 22.61
N LYS A 149 -0.30 -25.91 22.73
CA LYS A 149 -1.09 -25.63 23.95
C LYS A 149 -2.60 -25.64 23.73
N GLY A 150 -3.04 -25.80 22.47
CA GLY A 150 -4.45 -25.75 22.12
C GLY A 150 -4.95 -24.36 21.75
N LYS A 151 -6.26 -24.19 21.72
CA LYS A 151 -6.90 -22.94 21.30
C LYS A 151 -6.48 -21.75 22.16
N ILE A 152 -6.27 -20.63 21.53
CA ILE A 152 -6.09 -19.33 22.19
C ILE A 152 -7.48 -18.85 22.59
N THR A 153 -7.69 -18.57 23.88
CA THR A 153 -8.98 -18.15 24.43
C THR A 153 -8.98 -16.69 24.91
N SER A 154 -7.80 -16.09 25.08
CA SER A 154 -7.66 -14.71 25.51
C SER A 154 -6.35 -14.08 25.03
N LEU A 155 -6.31 -12.77 24.96
CA LEU A 155 -5.07 -12.01 24.65
C LEU A 155 -3.99 -12.20 25.72
N SER A 156 -4.37 -12.45 26.97
CA SER A 156 -3.43 -12.69 28.05
C SER A 156 -2.51 -13.89 27.82
N GLN A 157 -2.93 -14.85 26.99
CA GLN A 157 -2.06 -15.96 26.58
C GLN A 157 -0.98 -15.52 25.59
N LEU A 158 -1.26 -14.50 24.78
CA LEU A 158 -0.31 -13.93 23.81
C LEU A 158 0.65 -12.96 24.47
N SER A 159 0.23 -12.25 25.52
CA SER A 159 1.12 -11.32 26.26
C SER A 159 2.28 -12.02 26.98
N LEU A 160 2.25 -13.35 27.07
CA LEU A 160 3.34 -14.16 27.63
C LEU A 160 4.51 -14.35 26.63
N TYR A 161 4.35 -13.92 25.40
CA TYR A 161 5.36 -14.05 24.36
C TYR A 161 6.02 -12.69 24.07
N GLU A 162 7.34 -12.67 23.94
CA GLU A 162 8.13 -11.47 23.69
C GLU A 162 7.78 -10.75 22.36
N GLU A 163 7.19 -11.48 21.42
CA GLU A 163 6.76 -10.96 20.13
C GLU A 163 5.55 -10.01 20.21
N PHE A 164 4.89 -9.97 21.37
CA PHE A 164 3.69 -9.13 21.56
C PHE A 164 3.92 -8.08 22.63
N THR A 165 3.92 -6.83 22.22
CA THR A 165 3.83 -5.71 23.16
C THR A 165 2.37 -5.46 23.53
N GLU A 166 2.14 -4.78 24.65
CA GLU A 166 0.79 -4.38 25.05
C GLU A 166 0.11 -3.51 23.98
N LYS A 167 0.87 -2.65 23.33
CA LYS A 167 0.40 -1.82 22.23
C LYS A 167 -0.06 -2.65 21.03
N ASP A 168 0.68 -3.71 20.68
CA ASP A 168 0.29 -4.60 19.58
C ASP A 168 -1.03 -5.30 19.90
N LEU A 169 -1.17 -5.81 21.12
CA LEU A 169 -2.39 -6.49 21.56
C LEU A 169 -3.61 -5.55 21.57
N GLN A 170 -3.45 -4.31 22.02
CA GLN A 170 -4.52 -3.30 21.96
C GLN A 170 -4.95 -2.99 20.51
N ARG A 171 -3.99 -2.89 19.58
CA ARG A 171 -4.27 -2.61 18.16
C ARG A 171 -4.94 -3.77 17.44
N ILE A 172 -4.59 -5.00 17.81
CA ILE A 172 -5.13 -6.21 17.18
C ILE A 172 -6.52 -6.55 17.73
N PHE A 173 -6.80 -6.21 18.99
CA PHE A 173 -8.02 -6.63 19.71
C PHE A 173 -9.33 -6.42 18.94
N PRO A 174 -9.59 -5.27 18.29
CA PRO A 174 -10.83 -5.07 17.54
C PRO A 174 -11.02 -6.03 16.37
N TYR A 175 -9.93 -6.59 15.86
CA TYR A 175 -9.85 -7.37 14.61
C TYR A 175 -9.77 -8.87 14.79
N ILE A 176 -9.78 -9.37 16.01
CA ILE A 176 -9.66 -10.81 16.25
C ILE A 176 -10.92 -11.41 16.87
N SER A 177 -11.17 -12.68 16.56
CA SER A 177 -12.10 -13.53 17.30
C SER A 177 -11.38 -14.79 17.77
N PHE A 178 -11.89 -15.38 18.85
CA PHE A 178 -11.36 -16.60 19.46
C PHE A 178 -12.13 -17.87 19.06
N ASP A 179 -12.96 -17.79 18.01
CA ASP A 179 -13.80 -18.89 17.52
C ASP A 179 -13.00 -20.09 16.98
#